data_e1e0f7e5aa44ee0014e6a117a799c316
#
_entry.id   e1e0f7e5aa44ee0014e6a117a799c316
#
_cell.length_a   1.000
_cell.length_b   1.000
_cell.length_c   1.000
_cell.angle_alpha   90.00
_cell.angle_beta   90.00
_cell.angle_gamma   90.00
#
_symmetry.space_group_name_H-M   'P 1'
#
loop_
_entity.id
_entity.type
_entity.pdbx_description
1 polymer ?
#
loop_
_entity_poly.entity_id
_entity_poly.type
_entity_poly.pdbx_seq_one_letter_code
_entity_poly.pdbx_strand_id
1 'polypeptide(L)'
;EVKWYNFTIGTKKVESIQMQDPIISLFKLKSNLSDDESQILLSFWTTSIHLKRNDFLVKSDAKENYLYFIKTGTLRVYYPNKEQEISVGFAYDNTFICSFPSFVKDKPSEYFIQALSKCELLAIKRNDFYKLVNNYPAIERAWRCFVEDALVGIIEREVEILTLTPEERYDKLLQRSPHIFQKVPQKYIASYLNMQPETLSRRKHQSKKH
;
A
#
# COMPACT_ATOMS: atom_id res chain seq x y z
N GLU A 1 4.33 -4.45 -13.95
CA GLU A 1 3.41 -3.37 -13.54
C GLU A 1 3.50 -3.16 -12.06
N VAL A 2 3.95 -2.00 -11.63
CA VAL A 2 4.27 -1.70 -10.25
C VAL A 2 3.21 -0.79 -9.65
N LYS A 3 2.75 -1.12 -8.45
CA LYS A 3 1.56 -0.50 -7.84
C LYS A 3 1.84 -0.11 -6.39
N TRP A 4 1.87 1.16 -6.10
CA TRP A 4 2.26 1.70 -4.79
C TRP A 4 1.23 1.68 -3.68
N TYR A 5 0.05 1.51 -3.98
CA TYR A 5 -0.96 1.03 -3.06
C TYR A 5 -1.44 -0.36 -3.48
N ASN A 6 -0.69 -1.06 -4.38
CA ASN A 6 -1.08 -2.33 -4.96
C ASN A 6 0.16 -3.17 -5.33
N PHE A 7 1.02 -3.49 -4.37
CA PHE A 7 2.05 -4.49 -4.57
C PHE A 7 1.42 -5.88 -4.67
N THR A 8 1.20 -6.36 -5.87
CA THR A 8 0.89 -7.77 -6.10
C THR A 8 2.11 -8.42 -6.72
N ILE A 9 2.71 -9.37 -6.02
CA ILE A 9 3.69 -10.28 -6.63
C ILE A 9 2.92 -11.10 -7.65
N GLY A 10 3.23 -10.93 -8.94
CA GLY A 10 2.72 -11.79 -9.99
C GLY A 10 3.07 -13.23 -9.66
N THR A 11 2.08 -14.13 -9.70
CA THR A 11 2.24 -15.55 -9.50
C THR A 11 3.05 -16.15 -10.65
N LYS A 12 4.39 -16.03 -10.61
CA LYS A 12 5.25 -17.00 -11.28
C LYS A 12 5.47 -18.13 -10.30
N LYS A 13 5.18 -19.36 -10.73
CA LYS A 13 5.51 -20.61 -10.03
C LYS A 13 6.92 -20.51 -9.46
N VAL A 14 7.02 -20.44 -8.14
CA VAL A 14 8.27 -20.59 -7.41
C VAL A 14 8.31 -22.05 -6.98
N GLU A 15 9.05 -22.86 -7.70
CA GLU A 15 9.43 -24.20 -7.25
C GLU A 15 10.42 -24.06 -6.10
N SER A 16 10.09 -24.69 -4.97
CA SER A 16 10.93 -25.02 -3.80
C SER A 16 11.98 -23.97 -3.39
N ILE A 17 11.54 -22.82 -2.87
CA ILE A 17 12.38 -21.94 -2.05
C ILE A 17 11.93 -22.13 -0.60
N GLN A 18 12.87 -22.44 0.31
CA GLN A 18 12.67 -22.28 1.76
C GLN A 18 11.91 -20.97 1.98
N MET A 19 10.86 -20.98 2.84
CA MET A 19 10.01 -19.82 3.09
C MET A 19 10.87 -18.65 3.56
N GLN A 20 11.37 -17.84 2.60
CA GLN A 20 12.07 -16.60 2.91
C GLN A 20 11.06 -15.60 3.46
N ASP A 21 11.49 -14.82 4.45
CA ASP A 21 10.67 -13.75 5.01
C ASP A 21 10.16 -12.83 3.88
N PRO A 22 8.86 -12.47 3.86
CA PRO A 22 8.28 -11.65 2.79
C PRO A 22 8.97 -10.30 2.59
N ILE A 23 9.51 -9.68 3.65
CA ILE A 23 10.26 -8.42 3.54
C ILE A 23 11.55 -8.65 2.75
N ILE A 24 12.32 -9.71 3.09
CA ILE A 24 13.53 -10.08 2.33
C ILE A 24 13.20 -10.34 0.87
N SER A 25 12.14 -11.11 0.61
CA SER A 25 11.72 -11.44 -0.75
C SER A 25 11.43 -10.20 -1.58
N LEU A 26 10.73 -9.21 -1.01
CA LEU A 26 10.44 -7.94 -1.68
C LEU A 26 11.71 -7.15 -2.00
N PHE A 27 12.64 -7.04 -1.04
CA PHE A 27 13.89 -6.31 -1.26
C PHE A 27 14.78 -7.01 -2.29
N LYS A 28 14.90 -8.35 -2.24
CA LYS A 28 15.66 -9.14 -3.23
C LYS A 28 15.07 -9.06 -4.65
N LEU A 29 13.79 -8.80 -4.81
CA LEU A 29 13.19 -8.54 -6.14
C LEU A 29 13.68 -7.23 -6.77
N LYS A 30 14.15 -6.28 -5.98
CA LYS A 30 14.53 -4.93 -6.44
C LYS A 30 16.03 -4.66 -6.38
N SER A 31 16.78 -5.49 -5.65
CA SER A 31 18.24 -5.34 -5.50
C SER A 31 18.92 -6.67 -5.22
N ASN A 32 20.25 -6.69 -5.40
CA ASN A 32 21.09 -7.83 -5.05
C ASN A 32 21.44 -7.79 -3.56
N LEU A 33 20.44 -7.99 -2.69
CA LEU A 33 20.61 -8.02 -1.25
C LEU A 33 21.36 -9.30 -0.83
N SER A 34 22.50 -9.16 -0.15
CA SER A 34 23.23 -10.29 0.42
C SER A 34 22.48 -10.92 1.60
N ASP A 35 22.91 -12.10 2.04
CA ASP A 35 22.29 -12.75 3.19
C ASP A 35 22.58 -12.00 4.49
N ASP A 36 23.77 -11.43 4.66
CA ASP A 36 24.11 -10.58 5.81
C ASP A 36 23.24 -9.32 5.84
N GLU A 37 23.10 -8.62 4.71
CA GLU A 37 22.21 -7.45 4.61
C GLU A 37 20.74 -7.83 4.84
N SER A 38 20.33 -9.02 4.44
CA SER A 38 18.98 -9.55 4.70
C SER A 38 18.73 -9.73 6.19
N GLN A 39 19.68 -10.29 6.94
CA GLN A 39 19.59 -10.43 8.39
C GLN A 39 19.57 -9.08 9.10
N ILE A 40 20.42 -8.15 8.65
CA ILE A 40 20.44 -6.78 9.17
C ILE A 40 19.10 -6.10 8.90
N LEU A 41 18.56 -6.18 7.69
CA LEU A 41 17.26 -5.61 7.34
C LEU A 41 16.16 -6.10 8.29
N LEU A 42 16.06 -7.41 8.53
CA LEU A 42 15.04 -7.98 9.41
C LEU A 42 15.21 -7.58 10.88
N SER A 43 16.44 -7.42 11.35
CA SER A 43 16.71 -7.10 12.76
C SER A 43 16.11 -5.76 13.20
N PHE A 44 15.74 -4.88 12.27
CA PHE A 44 15.11 -3.58 12.54
C PHE A 44 13.57 -3.63 12.56
N TRP A 45 12.95 -4.69 12.05
CA TRP A 45 11.48 -4.84 12.02
C TRP A 45 10.98 -5.54 13.29
N THR A 46 11.19 -4.89 14.44
CA THR A 46 10.99 -5.51 15.76
C THR A 46 9.63 -5.23 16.41
N THR A 47 8.90 -4.23 15.93
CA THR A 47 7.63 -3.82 16.52
C THR A 47 6.48 -4.51 15.82
N SER A 48 5.72 -5.33 16.57
CA SER A 48 4.48 -5.96 16.05
C SER A 48 3.26 -5.13 16.44
N ILE A 49 2.35 -4.90 15.47
CA ILE A 49 1.12 -4.14 15.67
C ILE A 49 -0.06 -5.00 15.23
N HIS A 50 -1.09 -5.03 16.07
CA HIS A 50 -2.35 -5.72 15.81
C HIS A 50 -3.49 -4.72 15.82
N LEU A 51 -4.28 -4.71 14.75
CA LEU A 51 -5.44 -3.84 14.63
C LEU A 51 -6.70 -4.68 14.44
N LYS A 52 -7.78 -4.24 15.07
CA LYS A 52 -9.13 -4.71 14.76
C LYS A 52 -9.69 -3.89 13.59
N ARG A 53 -10.74 -4.40 12.97
CA ARG A 53 -11.48 -3.64 11.97
C ARG A 53 -11.94 -2.30 12.54
N ASN A 54 -11.76 -1.24 11.77
CA ASN A 54 -12.03 0.18 12.08
C ASN A 54 -11.01 0.84 13.01
N ASP A 55 -10.02 0.14 13.55
CA ASP A 55 -8.94 0.79 14.28
C ASP A 55 -8.12 1.69 13.33
N PHE A 56 -7.54 2.73 13.91
CA PHE A 56 -6.67 3.65 13.18
C PHE A 56 -5.21 3.30 13.44
N LEU A 57 -4.45 3.10 12.35
CA LEU A 57 -3.00 3.01 12.39
C LEU A 57 -2.38 4.40 12.52
N VAL A 58 -2.91 5.36 11.73
CA VAL A 58 -2.50 6.76 11.74
C VAL A 58 -3.76 7.63 11.76
N LYS A 59 -3.75 8.68 12.59
CA LYS A 59 -4.78 9.72 12.62
C LYS A 59 -4.23 11.02 12.04
N SER A 60 -5.10 11.85 11.49
CA SER A 60 -4.76 13.23 11.14
C SER A 60 -4.19 13.96 12.37
N ASP A 61 -3.28 14.89 12.12
CA ASP A 61 -2.51 15.66 13.12
C ASP A 61 -1.52 14.83 13.96
N ALA A 62 -1.50 13.50 13.83
CA ALA A 62 -0.45 12.68 14.42
C ALA A 62 0.80 12.66 13.52
N LYS A 63 1.97 12.69 14.15
CA LYS A 63 3.25 12.58 13.42
C LYS A 63 3.53 11.13 13.10
N GLU A 64 3.87 10.83 11.82
CA GLU A 64 4.23 9.49 11.39
C GLU A 64 5.70 9.18 11.73
N ASN A 65 5.89 8.25 12.64
CA ASN A 65 7.21 7.87 13.11
C ASN A 65 7.63 6.46 12.68
N TYR A 66 6.82 5.78 11.89
CA TYR A 66 7.06 4.40 11.49
C TYR A 66 6.76 4.17 10.00
N LEU A 67 7.54 3.27 9.40
CA LEU A 67 7.16 2.56 8.19
C LEU A 67 6.63 1.20 8.61
N TYR A 68 5.50 0.77 8.05
CA TYR A 68 4.84 -0.49 8.39
C TYR A 68 4.88 -1.45 7.22
N PHE A 69 5.05 -2.73 7.52
CA PHE A 69 4.87 -3.85 6.61
C PHE A 69 3.63 -4.63 7.04
N ILE A 70 2.69 -4.84 6.13
CA ILE A 70 1.45 -5.58 6.39
C ILE A 70 1.70 -7.06 6.17
N LYS A 71 1.71 -7.86 7.25
CA LYS A 71 1.76 -9.33 7.16
C LYS A 71 0.42 -9.87 6.68
N THR A 72 -0.66 -9.41 7.31
CA THR A 72 -2.04 -9.78 6.96
C THR A 72 -2.98 -8.62 7.17
N GLY A 73 -4.03 -8.55 6.36
CA GLY A 73 -5.11 -7.59 6.51
C GLY A 73 -5.19 -6.57 5.39
N THR A 74 -6.13 -5.64 5.54
CA THR A 74 -6.39 -4.59 4.55
C THR A 74 -6.62 -3.27 5.25
N LEU A 75 -5.93 -2.23 4.78
CA LEU A 75 -6.05 -0.86 5.26
C LEU A 75 -6.44 0.07 4.12
N ARG A 76 -7.08 1.18 4.46
CA ARG A 76 -7.30 2.30 3.56
C ARG A 76 -6.55 3.54 4.03
N VAL A 77 -6.08 4.33 3.08
CA VAL A 77 -5.59 5.68 3.29
C VAL A 77 -6.64 6.64 2.77
N TYR A 78 -7.03 7.62 3.57
CA TYR A 78 -7.96 8.64 3.12
C TYR A 78 -7.62 10.03 3.66
N TYR A 79 -8.01 11.03 2.90
CA TYR A 79 -7.96 12.44 3.27
C TYR A 79 -9.34 12.88 3.78
N PRO A 80 -9.42 13.49 4.98
CA PRO A 80 -10.68 14.03 5.48
C PRO A 80 -11.01 15.34 4.74
N ASN A 81 -12.14 15.39 4.05
CA ASN A 81 -12.71 16.63 3.54
C ASN A 81 -13.97 16.96 4.34
N LYS A 82 -14.36 18.24 4.41
CA LYS A 82 -15.48 18.73 5.23
C LYS A 82 -16.76 17.92 5.07
N GLU A 83 -17.02 17.38 3.87
CA GLU A 83 -18.26 16.68 3.52
C GLU A 83 -18.09 15.17 3.35
N GLN A 84 -16.86 14.69 3.14
CA GLN A 84 -16.61 13.28 2.83
C GLN A 84 -15.18 12.83 3.09
N GLU A 85 -14.99 11.53 3.22
CA GLU A 85 -13.68 10.89 3.30
C GLU A 85 -13.23 10.51 1.88
N ILE A 86 -12.15 11.13 1.40
CA ILE A 86 -11.59 10.86 0.07
C ILE A 86 -10.57 9.74 0.16
N SER A 87 -10.91 8.54 -0.35
CA SER A 87 -9.97 7.43 -0.40
C SER A 87 -8.86 7.71 -1.42
N VAL A 88 -7.62 7.72 -0.96
CA VAL A 88 -6.44 7.96 -1.81
C VAL A 88 -5.64 6.68 -2.08
N GLY A 89 -5.87 5.61 -1.31
CA GLY A 89 -5.21 4.34 -1.52
C GLY A 89 -5.68 3.23 -0.59
N PHE A 90 -5.25 2.00 -0.94
CA PHE A 90 -5.45 0.79 -0.14
C PHE A 90 -4.13 0.05 -0.03
N ALA A 91 -3.92 -0.61 1.10
CA ALA A 91 -2.79 -1.48 1.34
C ALA A 91 -3.27 -2.82 1.91
N TYR A 92 -2.56 -3.90 1.61
CA TYR A 92 -2.94 -5.27 1.97
C TYR A 92 -1.70 -6.16 2.16
N ASP A 93 -1.93 -7.44 2.34
CA ASP A 93 -0.88 -8.42 2.65
C ASP A 93 0.38 -8.23 1.78
N ASN A 94 1.54 -8.26 2.38
CA ASN A 94 2.86 -8.11 1.75
C ASN A 94 3.09 -6.74 1.09
N THR A 95 2.55 -5.66 1.65
CA THR A 95 2.81 -4.29 1.20
C THR A 95 3.34 -3.42 2.33
N PHE A 96 4.05 -2.35 1.96
CA PHE A 96 4.46 -1.31 2.90
C PHE A 96 3.40 -0.21 2.97
N ILE A 97 3.26 0.45 4.12
CA ILE A 97 2.35 1.59 4.31
C ILE A 97 2.91 2.55 5.36
N CYS A 98 2.69 3.82 5.14
CA CYS A 98 2.84 4.91 6.12
C CYS A 98 2.07 6.14 5.61
N SER A 99 1.90 7.16 6.44
CA SER A 99 1.54 8.49 5.93
C SER A 99 2.79 9.12 5.29
N PHE A 100 3.02 8.81 4.00
CA PHE A 100 4.27 9.12 3.33
C PHE A 100 4.69 10.60 3.40
N PRO A 101 3.79 11.60 3.18
CA PRO A 101 4.18 13.01 3.34
C PRO A 101 4.62 13.35 4.77
N SER A 102 3.96 12.80 5.79
CA SER A 102 4.34 12.98 7.19
C SER A 102 5.67 12.31 7.49
N PHE A 103 5.84 11.06 7.05
CA PHE A 103 7.04 10.26 7.26
C PHE A 103 8.29 10.93 6.66
N VAL A 104 8.19 11.47 5.43
CA VAL A 104 9.32 12.09 4.73
C VAL A 104 9.59 13.50 5.25
N LYS A 105 8.56 14.33 5.39
CA LYS A 105 8.69 15.75 5.75
C LYS A 105 8.79 16.00 7.26
N ASP A 106 8.64 14.97 8.07
CA ASP A 106 8.65 15.06 9.54
C ASP A 106 7.60 16.04 10.10
N LYS A 107 6.41 16.06 9.50
CA LYS A 107 5.28 16.94 9.85
C LYS A 107 4.06 16.12 10.26
N PRO A 108 3.07 16.69 10.97
CA PRO A 108 1.80 16.01 11.21
C PRO A 108 1.14 15.50 9.94
N SER A 109 0.49 14.34 10.02
CA SER A 109 -0.24 13.74 8.91
C SER A 109 -1.53 14.50 8.62
N GLU A 110 -1.82 14.70 7.36
CA GLU A 110 -3.14 15.18 6.91
C GLU A 110 -4.08 14.00 6.58
N TYR A 111 -3.57 12.77 6.65
CA TYR A 111 -4.27 11.55 6.26
C TYR A 111 -4.60 10.69 7.48
N PHE A 112 -5.66 9.92 7.32
CA PHE A 112 -5.95 8.77 8.17
C PHE A 112 -5.54 7.48 7.48
N ILE A 113 -5.03 6.52 8.27
CA ILE A 113 -4.86 5.13 7.85
C ILE A 113 -5.70 4.26 8.76
N GLN A 114 -6.69 3.57 8.19
CA GLN A 114 -7.69 2.80 8.93
C GLN A 114 -7.75 1.35 8.46
N ALA A 115 -7.81 0.42 9.42
CA ALA A 115 -7.98 -1.00 9.16
C ALA A 115 -9.40 -1.31 8.67
N LEU A 116 -9.51 -2.01 7.54
CA LEU A 116 -10.77 -2.52 6.98
C LEU A 116 -11.07 -3.95 7.41
N SER A 117 -10.06 -4.67 7.91
CA SER A 117 -10.14 -6.02 8.47
C SER A 117 -9.29 -6.11 9.74
N LYS A 118 -9.22 -7.28 10.39
CA LYS A 118 -8.16 -7.58 11.33
C LYS A 118 -6.82 -7.51 10.60
N CYS A 119 -5.82 -6.83 11.17
CA CYS A 119 -4.51 -6.65 10.57
C CYS A 119 -3.40 -7.03 11.55
N GLU A 120 -2.32 -7.59 11.01
CA GLU A 120 -1.06 -7.83 11.68
C GLU A 120 0.05 -7.15 10.87
N LEU A 121 0.82 -6.27 11.51
CA LEU A 121 1.88 -5.50 10.87
C LEU A 121 3.18 -5.61 11.65
N LEU A 122 4.29 -5.47 10.94
CA LEU A 122 5.59 -5.14 11.51
C LEU A 122 5.88 -3.67 11.27
N ALA A 123 6.61 -3.04 12.18
CA ALA A 123 6.97 -1.64 12.06
C ALA A 123 8.47 -1.42 12.32
N ILE A 124 9.05 -0.52 11.56
CA ILE A 124 10.39 0.02 11.76
C ILE A 124 10.30 1.51 12.06
N LYS A 125 11.03 1.99 13.06
CA LYS A 125 11.09 3.41 13.36
C LYS A 125 11.71 4.20 12.21
N ARG A 126 11.19 5.39 11.94
CA ARG A 126 11.68 6.30 10.90
C ARG A 126 13.20 6.48 10.94
N ASN A 127 13.76 6.78 12.12
CA ASN A 127 15.19 7.01 12.26
C ASN A 127 16.02 5.74 11.95
N ASP A 128 15.53 4.58 12.33
CA ASP A 128 16.21 3.31 12.07
C ASP A 128 16.11 2.90 10.62
N PHE A 129 14.96 3.18 9.98
CA PHE A 129 14.79 3.01 8.55
C PHE A 129 15.80 3.89 7.75
N TYR A 130 15.95 5.17 8.11
CA TYR A 130 16.93 6.03 7.44
C TYR A 130 18.38 5.62 7.73
N LYS A 131 18.70 5.06 8.90
CA LYS A 131 20.01 4.45 9.13
C LYS A 131 20.26 3.29 8.17
N LEU A 132 19.26 2.42 7.94
CA LEU A 132 19.39 1.31 6.99
C LEU A 132 19.66 1.80 5.57
N VAL A 133 18.82 2.69 5.03
CA VAL A 133 18.99 3.16 3.65
C VAL A 133 20.27 3.98 3.44
N ASN A 134 20.75 4.67 4.47
CA ASN A 134 21.99 5.45 4.38
C ASN A 134 23.27 4.60 4.46
N ASN A 135 23.22 3.43 5.12
CA ASN A 135 24.40 2.60 5.36
C ASN A 135 24.49 1.38 4.44
N TYR A 136 23.38 0.98 3.79
CA TYR A 136 23.31 -0.23 2.97
C TYR A 136 22.81 0.09 1.55
N PRO A 137 23.71 0.23 0.56
CA PRO A 137 23.33 0.63 -0.80
C PRO A 137 22.33 -0.30 -1.49
N ALA A 138 22.36 -1.61 -1.18
CA ALA A 138 21.36 -2.56 -1.72
C ALA A 138 19.97 -2.28 -1.16
N ILE A 139 19.85 -1.93 0.14
CA ILE A 139 18.60 -1.57 0.78
C ILE A 139 18.08 -0.23 0.24
N GLU A 140 18.97 0.77 0.10
CA GLU A 140 18.64 2.07 -0.53
C GLU A 140 18.09 1.86 -1.95
N ARG A 141 18.80 1.08 -2.77
CA ARG A 141 18.39 0.79 -4.14
C ARG A 141 17.00 0.17 -4.21
N ALA A 142 16.73 -0.84 -3.39
CA ALA A 142 15.42 -1.47 -3.34
C ALA A 142 14.34 -0.45 -2.94
N TRP A 143 14.59 0.34 -1.89
CA TRP A 143 13.67 1.37 -1.45
C TRP A 143 13.39 2.43 -2.54
N ARG A 144 14.42 2.91 -3.21
CA ARG A 144 14.29 3.86 -4.31
C ARG A 144 13.43 3.29 -5.44
N CYS A 145 13.66 2.03 -5.85
CA CYS A 145 12.80 1.37 -6.83
C CYS A 145 11.34 1.32 -6.35
N PHE A 146 11.09 1.02 -5.07
CA PHE A 146 9.75 1.08 -4.53
C PHE A 146 9.13 2.48 -4.64
N VAL A 147 9.86 3.54 -4.35
CA VAL A 147 9.39 4.93 -4.47
C VAL A 147 9.14 5.32 -5.93
N GLU A 148 10.02 4.95 -6.85
CA GLU A 148 9.88 5.18 -8.29
C GLU A 148 8.62 4.52 -8.84
N ASP A 149 8.44 3.26 -8.53
CA ASP A 149 7.27 2.49 -8.91
C ASP A 149 5.96 3.12 -8.41
N ALA A 150 5.98 3.66 -7.22
CA ALA A 150 4.89 4.38 -6.61
C ALA A 150 4.51 5.64 -7.34
N LEU A 151 5.52 6.42 -7.61
CA LEU A 151 5.33 7.67 -8.30
C LEU A 151 4.70 7.43 -9.68
N VAL A 152 5.16 6.39 -10.39
CA VAL A 152 4.54 5.98 -11.67
C VAL A 152 3.06 5.66 -11.47
N GLY A 153 2.72 4.83 -10.48
CA GLY A 153 1.31 4.46 -10.23
C GLY A 153 0.43 5.65 -9.81
N ILE A 154 0.99 6.64 -9.10
CA ILE A 154 0.26 7.88 -8.76
C ILE A 154 -0.01 8.71 -10.02
N ILE A 155 1.00 8.89 -10.88
CA ILE A 155 0.87 9.63 -12.14
C ILE A 155 -0.16 8.96 -13.06
N GLU A 156 -0.07 7.64 -13.24
CA GLU A 156 -1.04 6.89 -14.04
C GLU A 156 -2.48 7.07 -13.53
N ARG A 157 -2.67 6.97 -12.21
CA ARG A 157 -3.98 7.20 -11.60
C ARG A 157 -4.48 8.63 -11.82
N GLU A 158 -3.61 9.63 -11.69
CA GLU A 158 -3.99 11.02 -11.95
C GLU A 158 -4.47 11.21 -13.40
N VAL A 159 -3.72 10.68 -14.36
CA VAL A 159 -4.13 10.69 -15.78
C VAL A 159 -5.47 9.98 -15.97
N GLU A 160 -5.68 8.81 -15.37
CA GLU A 160 -6.95 8.08 -15.42
C GLU A 160 -8.12 8.92 -14.88
N ILE A 161 -7.93 9.61 -13.76
CA ILE A 161 -8.98 10.46 -13.18
C ILE A 161 -9.33 11.64 -14.08
N LEU A 162 -8.33 12.22 -14.75
CA LEU A 162 -8.51 13.40 -15.61
C LEU A 162 -9.05 13.07 -16.99
N THR A 163 -8.80 11.86 -17.53
CA THR A 163 -9.04 11.55 -18.94
C THR A 163 -10.10 10.47 -19.18
N LEU A 164 -10.35 9.58 -18.20
CA LEU A 164 -11.23 8.44 -18.38
C LEU A 164 -12.60 8.64 -17.75
N THR A 165 -13.61 8.01 -18.33
CA THR A 165 -14.96 7.90 -17.74
C THR A 165 -14.92 7.06 -16.45
N PRO A 166 -15.91 7.19 -15.57
CA PRO A 166 -16.01 6.35 -14.36
C PRO A 166 -15.98 4.85 -14.66
N GLU A 167 -16.64 4.43 -15.74
CA GLU A 167 -16.72 3.02 -16.17
C GLU A 167 -15.34 2.51 -16.62
N GLU A 168 -14.62 3.28 -17.40
CA GLU A 168 -13.26 2.92 -17.84
C GLU A 168 -12.28 2.84 -16.65
N ARG A 169 -12.39 3.75 -15.68
CA ARG A 169 -11.59 3.68 -14.43
C ARG A 169 -11.89 2.42 -13.63
N TYR A 170 -13.16 2.01 -13.56
CA TYR A 170 -13.57 0.76 -12.92
C TYR A 170 -12.93 -0.44 -13.60
N ASP A 171 -13.02 -0.53 -14.93
CA ASP A 171 -12.48 -1.65 -15.71
C ASP A 171 -10.95 -1.75 -15.59
N LYS A 172 -10.25 -0.64 -15.63
CA LYS A 172 -8.80 -0.60 -15.40
C LYS A 172 -8.42 -1.06 -14.00
N LEU A 173 -9.13 -0.60 -12.97
CA LEU A 173 -8.88 -1.07 -11.60
C LEU A 173 -9.18 -2.55 -11.45
N LEU A 174 -10.24 -3.06 -12.08
CA LEU A 174 -10.59 -4.48 -12.05
C LEU A 174 -9.51 -5.35 -12.72
N GLN A 175 -8.96 -4.91 -13.84
CA GLN A 175 -7.87 -5.61 -14.53
C GLN A 175 -6.58 -5.65 -13.70
N ARG A 176 -6.15 -4.50 -13.17
CA ARG A 176 -4.89 -4.43 -12.43
C ARG A 176 -4.94 -4.94 -11.00
N SER A 177 -6.12 -4.92 -10.35
CA SER A 177 -6.24 -5.22 -8.92
C SER A 177 -7.59 -5.84 -8.55
N PRO A 178 -7.95 -7.00 -9.14
CA PRO A 178 -9.27 -7.62 -8.93
C PRO A 178 -9.55 -7.96 -7.46
N HIS A 179 -8.52 -8.24 -6.67
CA HIS A 179 -8.63 -8.58 -5.25
C HIS A 179 -9.15 -7.43 -4.38
N ILE A 180 -8.98 -6.16 -4.81
CA ILE A 180 -9.52 -5.00 -4.09
C ILE A 180 -11.05 -5.08 -3.99
N PHE A 181 -11.72 -5.54 -5.04
CA PHE A 181 -13.18 -5.67 -5.07
C PHE A 181 -13.71 -6.75 -4.12
N GLN A 182 -12.85 -7.63 -3.63
CA GLN A 182 -13.19 -8.64 -2.63
C GLN A 182 -12.88 -8.18 -1.20
N LYS A 183 -11.81 -7.38 -1.02
CA LYS A 183 -11.28 -6.99 0.30
C LYS A 183 -11.79 -5.63 0.78
N VAL A 184 -12.21 -4.75 -0.12
CA VAL A 184 -12.55 -3.35 0.19
C VAL A 184 -14.05 -3.09 -0.01
N PRO A 185 -14.76 -2.45 0.95
CA PRO A 185 -16.13 -2.02 0.77
C PRO A 185 -16.33 -1.10 -0.44
N GLN A 186 -17.41 -1.32 -1.19
CA GLN A 186 -17.68 -0.63 -2.46
C GLN A 186 -17.67 0.90 -2.34
N LYS A 187 -18.18 1.45 -1.24
CA LYS A 187 -18.18 2.90 -1.01
C LYS A 187 -16.78 3.52 -1.04
N TYR A 188 -15.77 2.80 -0.55
CA TYR A 188 -14.38 3.27 -0.56
C TYR A 188 -13.73 3.11 -1.92
N ILE A 189 -14.10 2.06 -2.67
CA ILE A 189 -13.68 1.90 -4.08
C ILE A 189 -14.27 3.01 -4.93
N ALA A 190 -15.55 3.34 -4.75
CA ALA A 190 -16.20 4.45 -5.46
C ALA A 190 -15.49 5.78 -5.18
N SER A 191 -15.22 6.08 -3.90
CA SER A 191 -14.44 7.25 -3.50
C SER A 191 -13.04 7.28 -4.14
N TYR A 192 -12.34 6.13 -4.17
CA TYR A 192 -11.01 6.02 -4.79
C TYR A 192 -11.03 6.26 -6.31
N LEU A 193 -12.09 5.79 -6.98
CA LEU A 193 -12.29 5.99 -8.42
C LEU A 193 -12.89 7.35 -8.78
N ASN A 194 -13.12 8.21 -7.78
CA ASN A 194 -13.83 9.49 -7.96
C ASN A 194 -15.16 9.31 -8.72
N MET A 195 -16.02 8.43 -8.21
CA MET A 195 -17.34 8.12 -8.77
C MET A 195 -18.38 7.94 -7.67
N GLN A 196 -19.66 8.10 -8.04
CA GLN A 196 -20.75 7.85 -7.10
C GLN A 196 -20.92 6.34 -6.83
N PRO A 197 -21.28 5.93 -5.61
CA PRO A 197 -21.48 4.52 -5.25
C PRO A 197 -22.51 3.80 -6.15
N GLU A 198 -23.55 4.49 -6.57
CA GLU A 198 -24.62 3.98 -7.44
C GLU A 198 -24.07 3.62 -8.84
N THR A 199 -23.16 4.45 -9.37
CA THR A 199 -22.48 4.20 -10.65
C THR A 199 -21.61 2.95 -10.58
N LEU A 200 -20.84 2.79 -9.49
CA LEU A 200 -20.05 1.58 -9.26
C LEU A 200 -20.93 0.33 -9.12
N SER A 201 -22.03 0.43 -8.40
CA SER A 201 -22.99 -0.68 -8.24
C SER A 201 -23.56 -1.13 -9.60
N ARG A 202 -24.01 -0.18 -10.43
CA ARG A 202 -24.51 -0.48 -11.79
C ARG A 202 -23.47 -1.19 -12.65
N ARG A 203 -22.22 -0.69 -12.67
CA ARG A 203 -21.14 -1.29 -13.47
C ARG A 203 -20.83 -2.72 -13.01
N LYS A 204 -20.77 -2.96 -11.70
CA LYS A 204 -20.55 -4.30 -11.14
C LYS A 204 -21.63 -5.31 -11.55
N HIS A 205 -22.89 -4.89 -11.63
CA HIS A 205 -23.98 -5.76 -12.08
C HIS A 205 -23.89 -6.10 -13.58
N GLN A 206 -23.41 -5.17 -14.41
CA GLN A 206 -23.19 -5.40 -15.83
C GLN A 206 -22.03 -6.36 -16.08
N SER A 207 -20.90 -6.22 -15.35
CA SER A 207 -19.71 -7.08 -15.48
C SER A 207 -19.94 -8.55 -15.06
N LYS A 208 -21.03 -8.86 -14.35
CA LYS A 208 -21.40 -10.24 -13.97
C LYS A 208 -22.27 -10.96 -15.01
N LYS A 209 -22.75 -10.25 -16.02
CA LYS A 209 -23.63 -10.79 -17.08
C LYS A 209 -22.87 -11.21 -18.35
N HIS A 210 -21.58 -10.95 -18.39
CA HIS A 210 -20.64 -11.38 -19.41
C HIS A 210 -19.56 -12.29 -18.83
#